data_3c58afd7562783978e2598c58f17b80f
#
_entry.id   3c58afd7562783978e2598c58f17b80f
#
_cell.length_a   1.000
_cell.length_b   1.000
_cell.length_c   1.000
_cell.angle_alpha   90.00
_cell.angle_beta   90.00
_cell.angle_gamma   90.00
#
_symmetry.space_group_name_H-M   'P 1'
#
loop_
_entity.id
_entity.type
_entity.pdbx_description
1 polymer ?
#
loop_
_entity_poly.entity_id
_entity_poly.type
_entity_poly.pdbx_seq_one_letter_code
_entity_poly.pdbx_strand_id
1 'polypeptide(L)'
;MELYHHGIKGQKWGVRRYQYADGTYTPAGRKRYGVSQNASRMERMASTMEMRVKDCVNTARTQVTGRQYVDGYLKKGTTFSRIQTSKNFENFAFYATYKKADSDKYMGLFGKNLMTRANYDAKQAEKQANASGSEVDLATATALRDKANIMKVYQLKLETVKKLKVPSDENASDITAGLLKEKEFKQNLEVSIADSKEKMRRPTQQVLFKQAENALKKEPTTLTASEKVAIYKALNLSLTNHNAQEVAAQSRFYAELSKKGYNALLDYNDKDYSSYHAKRPMIVFDTDSVRLQSVTETNPKVVDKLYMRYNAERIAKEVGANTIGYVSKLGNKTVSECSAYMERKMNDYLS
;
A
#
# COMPACT_ATOMS: atom_id res chain seq x y z
N MET A 1 31.45 31.55 10.45
CA MET A 1 30.47 30.90 9.56
C MET A 1 29.62 29.97 10.42
N GLU A 2 28.40 30.34 10.74
CA GLU A 2 27.51 29.48 11.55
C GLU A 2 26.87 28.45 10.59
N LEU A 3 27.12 27.17 10.83
CA LEU A 3 26.49 26.05 10.11
C LEU A 3 25.13 25.75 10.73
N TYR A 4 24.07 25.98 9.97
CA TYR A 4 22.70 25.64 10.37
C TYR A 4 22.30 24.29 9.79
N HIS A 5 21.64 23.47 10.61
CA HIS A 5 21.10 22.17 10.18
C HIS A 5 19.87 22.37 9.31
N HIS A 6 19.87 21.86 8.08
CA HIS A 6 18.73 21.91 7.14
C HIS A 6 17.57 21.01 7.56
N GLY A 7 17.04 21.17 8.75
CA GLY A 7 15.90 20.37 9.20
C GLY A 7 14.90 21.10 10.07
N ILE A 8 15.34 22.07 10.84
CA ILE A 8 14.47 22.86 11.73
C ILE A 8 15.02 24.28 11.77
N LYS A 9 14.25 25.25 11.28
CA LYS A 9 14.62 26.66 11.25
C LYS A 9 14.93 27.16 12.66
N GLY A 10 16.16 27.62 12.90
CA GLY A 10 16.58 28.20 14.19
C GLY A 10 17.24 27.23 15.19
N GLN A 11 17.51 25.99 14.84
CA GLN A 11 18.18 25.05 15.75
C GLN A 11 19.71 25.11 15.56
N LYS A 12 20.45 25.50 16.61
CA LYS A 12 21.92 25.51 16.61
C LYS A 12 22.49 24.09 16.58
N TRP A 13 23.60 23.92 15.89
CA TRP A 13 24.36 22.65 15.85
C TRP A 13 24.70 22.18 17.28
N GLY A 14 24.44 20.90 17.58
CA GLY A 14 24.72 20.29 18.90
C GLY A 14 23.52 20.26 19.85
N VAL A 15 22.42 20.99 19.60
CA VAL A 15 21.22 20.93 20.45
C VAL A 15 20.24 19.90 19.90
N ARG A 16 20.16 18.76 20.57
CA ARG A 16 19.20 17.70 20.19
C ARG A 16 17.81 18.08 20.70
N ARG A 17 16.78 17.93 19.86
CA ARG A 17 15.37 18.25 20.18
C ARG A 17 14.85 17.68 21.49
N TYR A 18 15.45 16.58 21.96
CA TYR A 18 15.03 15.84 23.15
C TYR A 18 16.05 15.83 24.27
N GLN A 19 17.15 16.58 24.11
CA GLN A 19 18.21 16.70 25.13
C GLN A 19 18.65 18.16 25.26
N TYR A 20 18.94 18.57 26.49
CA TYR A 20 19.62 19.83 26.76
C TYR A 20 21.12 19.73 26.44
N ALA A 21 21.81 20.87 26.47
CA ALA A 21 23.26 20.93 26.19
C ALA A 21 24.10 20.10 27.18
N ASP A 22 23.61 19.92 28.41
CA ASP A 22 24.23 19.10 29.46
C ASP A 22 23.96 17.59 29.26
N GLY A 23 23.26 17.19 28.22
CA GLY A 23 22.92 15.81 27.94
C GLY A 23 21.67 15.28 28.66
N THR A 24 21.00 16.11 29.48
CA THR A 24 19.75 15.74 30.13
C THR A 24 18.58 15.80 29.13
N TYR A 25 17.54 14.98 29.38
CA TYR A 25 16.38 14.96 28.48
C TYR A 25 15.41 16.11 28.79
N THR A 26 14.93 16.76 27.74
CA THR A 26 13.76 17.66 27.84
C THR A 26 12.54 16.88 28.33
N PRO A 27 11.46 17.53 28.83
CA PRO A 27 10.21 16.84 29.15
C PRO A 27 9.67 15.98 28.01
N ALA A 28 9.78 16.48 26.77
CA ALA A 28 9.41 15.73 25.57
C ALA A 28 10.35 14.54 25.32
N GLY A 29 11.63 14.69 25.60
CA GLY A 29 12.62 13.61 25.54
C GLY A 29 12.34 12.52 26.55
N ARG A 30 12.06 12.89 27.79
CA ARG A 30 11.69 11.93 28.85
C ARG A 30 10.43 11.13 28.50
N LYS A 31 9.38 11.82 28.04
CA LYS A 31 8.15 11.17 27.60
C LYS A 31 8.38 10.21 26.41
N ARG A 32 9.27 10.59 25.49
CA ARG A 32 9.61 9.77 24.33
C ARG A 32 10.41 8.52 24.68
N TYR A 33 11.35 8.65 25.60
CA TYR A 33 12.30 7.58 25.95
C TYR A 33 11.91 6.82 27.24
N GLY A 34 10.79 7.15 27.85
CA GLY A 34 10.32 6.48 29.06
C GLY A 34 11.22 6.66 30.30
N VAL A 35 12.06 7.70 30.30
CA VAL A 35 13.07 7.93 31.34
C VAL A 35 12.50 8.78 32.45
N SER A 36 12.62 8.32 33.73
CA SER A 36 12.18 9.08 34.91
C SER A 36 12.97 10.38 35.08
N GLN A 37 12.41 11.34 35.83
CA GLN A 37 13.11 12.61 36.10
C GLN A 37 14.44 12.42 36.84
N ASN A 38 14.50 11.37 37.69
CA ASN A 38 15.63 11.10 38.57
C ASN A 38 16.59 10.01 38.02
N ALA A 39 16.41 9.58 36.78
CA ALA A 39 17.25 8.54 36.19
C ALA A 39 18.72 8.97 36.06
N SER A 40 19.60 8.08 36.45
CA SER A 40 21.06 8.28 36.34
C SER A 40 21.49 8.39 34.86
N ARG A 41 22.70 8.93 34.63
CA ARG A 41 23.27 9.01 33.26
C ARG A 41 23.36 7.63 32.58
N MET A 42 23.71 6.59 33.36
CA MET A 42 23.83 5.22 32.83
C MET A 42 22.45 4.63 32.46
N GLU A 43 21.42 4.82 33.28
CA GLU A 43 20.06 4.37 32.96
C GLU A 43 19.50 5.05 31.70
N ARG A 44 19.80 6.35 31.53
CA ARG A 44 19.43 7.10 30.31
C ARG A 44 20.13 6.57 29.05
N MET A 45 21.40 6.21 29.16
CA MET A 45 22.14 5.59 28.06
C MET A 45 21.62 4.19 27.74
N ALA A 46 21.35 3.38 28.76
CA ALA A 46 20.85 2.02 28.61
C ALA A 46 19.47 2.01 27.92
N SER A 47 18.52 2.85 28.38
CA SER A 47 17.20 2.94 27.76
C SER A 47 17.25 3.42 26.29
N THR A 48 18.16 4.33 25.97
CA THR A 48 18.36 4.79 24.59
C THR A 48 18.97 3.70 23.70
N MET A 49 19.93 2.93 24.23
CA MET A 49 20.51 1.78 23.52
C MET A 49 19.47 0.68 23.31
N GLU A 50 18.70 0.33 24.33
CA GLU A 50 17.64 -0.67 24.23
C GLU A 50 16.61 -0.33 23.14
N MET A 51 16.16 0.93 23.09
CA MET A 51 15.24 1.39 22.05
C MET A 51 15.88 1.29 20.65
N ARG A 52 17.14 1.68 20.49
CA ARG A 52 17.84 1.58 19.21
C ARG A 52 18.00 0.13 18.76
N VAL A 53 18.32 -0.77 19.67
CA VAL A 53 18.43 -2.21 19.38
C VAL A 53 17.06 -2.77 18.98
N LYS A 54 16.00 -2.45 19.71
CA LYS A 54 14.63 -2.85 19.36
C LYS A 54 14.22 -2.33 17.96
N ASP A 55 14.50 -1.07 17.68
CA ASP A 55 14.20 -0.48 16.36
C ASP A 55 15.01 -1.15 15.23
N CYS A 56 16.29 -1.43 15.46
CA CYS A 56 17.14 -2.13 14.48
C CYS A 56 16.65 -3.57 14.24
N VAL A 57 16.34 -4.31 15.31
CA VAL A 57 15.85 -5.69 15.19
C VAL A 57 14.50 -5.73 14.48
N ASN A 58 13.57 -4.82 14.82
CA ASN A 58 12.27 -4.75 14.15
C ASN A 58 12.43 -4.40 12.66
N THR A 59 13.30 -3.45 12.33
CA THR A 59 13.58 -3.07 10.95
C THR A 59 14.18 -4.23 10.16
N ALA A 60 15.18 -4.92 10.73
CA ALA A 60 15.80 -6.07 10.10
C ALA A 60 14.80 -7.24 9.91
N ARG A 61 14.00 -7.57 10.95
CA ARG A 61 12.95 -8.59 10.85
C ARG A 61 11.92 -8.25 9.78
N THR A 62 11.47 -7.01 9.74
CA THR A 62 10.50 -6.54 8.72
C THR A 62 11.08 -6.64 7.33
N GLN A 63 12.36 -6.31 7.14
CA GLN A 63 13.03 -6.42 5.83
C GLN A 63 13.15 -7.88 5.36
N VAL A 64 13.46 -8.81 6.26
CA VAL A 64 13.64 -10.24 5.91
C VAL A 64 12.33 -10.97 5.73
N THR A 65 11.33 -10.71 6.56
CA THR A 65 10.08 -11.49 6.59
C THR A 65 8.90 -10.83 5.89
N GLY A 66 9.03 -9.56 5.53
CA GLY A 66 7.93 -8.76 4.98
C GLY A 66 6.78 -8.49 5.97
N ARG A 67 6.92 -8.89 7.25
CA ARG A 67 5.91 -8.70 8.30
C ARG A 67 6.16 -7.42 9.09
N GLN A 68 5.09 -6.76 9.48
CA GLN A 68 5.15 -5.65 10.43
C GLN A 68 4.96 -6.17 11.87
N TYR A 69 6.04 -6.23 12.64
CA TYR A 69 6.02 -6.79 14.00
C TYR A 69 5.57 -5.82 15.08
N VAL A 70 5.57 -4.51 14.79
CA VAL A 70 5.21 -3.46 15.75
C VAL A 70 4.20 -2.55 15.10
N ASP A 71 3.23 -2.10 15.89
CA ASP A 71 2.27 -1.09 15.46
C ASP A 71 2.98 0.15 14.94
N GLY A 72 2.58 0.58 13.74
CA GLY A 72 3.07 1.79 13.12
C GLY A 72 2.22 3.00 13.45
N TYR A 73 2.75 4.19 13.18
CA TYR A 73 1.96 5.41 13.24
C TYR A 73 2.51 6.52 12.36
N LEU A 74 1.60 7.37 11.88
CA LEU A 74 1.93 8.68 11.32
C LEU A 74 1.52 9.77 12.29
N LYS A 75 2.40 10.77 12.48
CA LYS A 75 2.13 11.91 13.36
C LYS A 75 1.09 12.84 12.72
N LYS A 76 0.34 13.55 13.56
CA LYS A 76 -0.44 14.72 13.13
C LYS A 76 0.43 15.67 12.30
N GLY A 77 -0.11 16.22 11.22
CA GLY A 77 0.60 17.09 10.28
C GLY A 77 1.45 16.33 9.23
N THR A 78 1.34 14.98 9.15
CA THR A 78 1.98 14.23 8.08
C THR A 78 1.18 14.41 6.79
N THR A 79 1.85 14.86 5.74
CA THR A 79 1.23 14.99 4.41
C THR A 79 1.40 13.71 3.61
N PHE A 80 0.35 13.32 2.91
CA PHE A 80 0.37 12.18 1.99
C PHE A 80 -0.46 12.46 0.75
N SER A 81 -0.31 11.62 -0.26
CA SER A 81 -0.90 11.81 -1.58
C SER A 81 -1.82 10.65 -1.94
N ARG A 82 -2.92 11.00 -2.59
CA ARG A 82 -3.82 10.08 -3.29
C ARG A 82 -3.89 10.49 -4.76
N ILE A 83 -3.91 9.51 -5.67
CA ILE A 83 -4.09 9.71 -7.10
C ILE A 83 -5.46 9.18 -7.49
N GLN A 84 -6.25 9.98 -8.18
CA GLN A 84 -7.61 9.61 -8.60
C GLN A 84 -8.07 10.43 -9.81
N THR A 85 -9.25 10.12 -10.35
CA THR A 85 -9.87 10.82 -11.49
C THR A 85 -10.90 11.86 -11.09
N SER A 86 -11.32 11.91 -9.84
CA SER A 86 -12.25 12.90 -9.29
C SER A 86 -11.51 14.00 -8.54
N LYS A 87 -12.06 15.23 -8.57
CA LYS A 87 -11.60 16.33 -7.69
C LYS A 87 -12.10 16.17 -6.25
N ASN A 88 -13.21 15.44 -6.08
CA ASN A 88 -13.86 15.32 -4.79
C ASN A 88 -13.15 14.29 -3.94
N PHE A 89 -12.89 14.64 -2.69
CA PHE A 89 -12.45 13.71 -1.67
C PHE A 89 -13.70 13.09 -1.03
N GLU A 90 -13.88 11.80 -1.28
CA GLU A 90 -15.02 11.05 -0.77
C GLU A 90 -14.72 10.50 0.62
N ASN A 91 -15.74 10.45 1.47
CA ASN A 91 -15.63 10.07 2.88
C ASN A 91 -15.77 8.56 3.08
N PHE A 92 -14.94 7.76 2.40
CA PHE A 92 -14.84 6.30 2.60
C PHE A 92 -13.36 5.88 2.60
N ALA A 93 -13.08 4.64 2.98
CA ALA A 93 -11.73 4.11 3.02
C ALA A 93 -10.99 4.32 1.68
N PHE A 94 -9.77 4.80 1.73
CA PHE A 94 -9.02 5.18 0.54
C PHE A 94 -7.54 4.77 0.61
N TYR A 95 -6.96 4.61 -0.58
CA TYR A 95 -5.54 4.30 -0.77
C TYR A 95 -4.73 5.58 -0.88
N ALA A 96 -3.60 5.63 -0.17
CA ALA A 96 -2.69 6.77 -0.19
C ALA A 96 -1.26 6.36 0.16
N THR A 97 -0.31 7.26 -0.06
CA THR A 97 1.09 7.09 0.34
C THR A 97 1.67 8.40 0.84
N TYR A 98 2.53 8.32 1.85
CA TYR A 98 3.29 9.46 2.35
C TYR A 98 4.72 9.52 1.82
N LYS A 99 5.12 8.58 0.96
CA LYS A 99 6.41 8.58 0.27
C LYS A 99 6.29 9.19 -1.11
N LYS A 100 7.07 10.26 -1.38
CA LYS A 100 7.05 10.92 -2.69
C LYS A 100 7.33 9.96 -3.85
N ALA A 101 8.29 9.06 -3.70
CA ALA A 101 8.62 8.09 -4.75
C ALA A 101 7.45 7.14 -5.06
N ASP A 102 6.67 6.74 -4.05
CA ASP A 102 5.47 5.94 -4.27
C ASP A 102 4.37 6.78 -4.94
N SER A 103 4.20 8.05 -4.52
CA SER A 103 3.24 8.97 -5.15
C SER A 103 3.56 9.19 -6.63
N ASP A 104 4.83 9.42 -6.97
CA ASP A 104 5.28 9.57 -8.36
C ASP A 104 5.03 8.28 -9.18
N LYS A 105 5.26 7.11 -8.56
CA LYS A 105 4.98 5.79 -9.17
C LYS A 105 3.49 5.59 -9.43
N TYR A 106 2.62 5.87 -8.46
CA TYR A 106 1.17 5.82 -8.66
C TYR A 106 0.72 6.80 -9.73
N MET A 107 1.25 8.03 -9.75
CA MET A 107 0.95 9.00 -10.78
C MET A 107 1.29 8.46 -12.17
N GLY A 108 2.45 7.88 -12.36
CA GLY A 108 2.87 7.30 -13.62
C GLY A 108 2.07 6.05 -13.98
N LEU A 109 2.17 5.00 -13.19
CA LEU A 109 1.60 3.68 -13.55
C LEU A 109 0.08 3.67 -13.45
N PHE A 110 -0.49 4.07 -12.31
CA PHE A 110 -1.94 4.05 -12.10
C PHE A 110 -2.64 5.14 -12.92
N GLY A 111 -2.11 6.37 -12.94
CA GLY A 111 -2.66 7.46 -13.72
C GLY A 111 -2.68 7.13 -15.23
N LYS A 112 -1.60 6.57 -15.77
CA LYS A 112 -1.56 6.13 -17.17
C LYS A 112 -2.54 4.99 -17.46
N ASN A 113 -2.63 4.00 -16.56
CA ASN A 113 -3.57 2.89 -16.71
C ASN A 113 -5.03 3.37 -16.76
N LEU A 114 -5.41 4.34 -15.91
CA LEU A 114 -6.75 4.93 -15.94
C LEU A 114 -7.06 5.58 -17.27
N MET A 115 -6.14 6.40 -17.80
CA MET A 115 -6.28 7.07 -19.10
C MET A 115 -6.34 6.05 -20.24
N THR A 116 -5.47 5.04 -20.22
CA THR A 116 -5.43 3.98 -21.25
C THR A 116 -6.70 3.15 -21.22
N ARG A 117 -7.19 2.78 -20.03
CA ARG A 117 -8.42 1.99 -19.87
C ARG A 117 -9.63 2.72 -20.40
N ALA A 118 -9.79 4.01 -20.09
CA ALA A 118 -10.90 4.81 -20.60
C ALA A 118 -10.90 4.88 -22.15
N ASN A 119 -9.73 5.07 -22.75
CA ASN A 119 -9.59 5.07 -24.21
C ASN A 119 -9.89 3.69 -24.81
N TYR A 120 -9.46 2.62 -24.16
CA TYR A 120 -9.76 1.25 -24.60
C TYR A 120 -11.26 0.98 -24.54
N ASP A 121 -11.93 1.28 -23.42
CA ASP A 121 -13.36 1.05 -23.23
C ASP A 121 -14.18 1.83 -24.28
N ALA A 122 -13.79 3.09 -24.57
CA ALA A 122 -14.42 3.88 -25.63
C ALA A 122 -14.25 3.22 -27.02
N LYS A 123 -13.04 2.76 -27.37
CA LYS A 123 -12.79 2.06 -28.64
C LYS A 123 -13.57 0.75 -28.77
N GLN A 124 -13.74 -0.02 -27.70
CA GLN A 124 -14.55 -1.24 -27.75
C GLN A 124 -16.03 -0.93 -27.96
N ALA A 125 -16.58 0.08 -27.27
CA ALA A 125 -17.94 0.52 -27.48
C ALA A 125 -18.18 1.05 -28.91
N GLU A 126 -17.25 1.80 -29.49
CA GLU A 126 -17.30 2.24 -30.89
C GLU A 126 -17.34 1.06 -31.87
N LYS A 127 -16.53 0.02 -31.65
CA LYS A 127 -16.56 -1.20 -32.46
C LYS A 127 -17.90 -1.92 -32.34
N GLN A 128 -18.47 -2.03 -31.13
CA GLN A 128 -19.76 -2.63 -30.90
C GLN A 128 -20.88 -1.85 -31.57
N ALA A 129 -20.90 -0.51 -31.43
CA ALA A 129 -21.88 0.36 -32.07
C ALA A 129 -21.85 0.26 -33.62
N ASN A 130 -20.65 0.21 -34.21
CA ASN A 130 -20.47 0.02 -35.65
C ASN A 130 -20.94 -1.37 -36.15
N ALA A 131 -20.83 -2.40 -35.30
CA ALA A 131 -21.26 -3.75 -35.64
C ALA A 131 -22.78 -3.97 -35.46
N SER A 132 -23.39 -3.36 -34.45
CA SER A 132 -24.81 -3.52 -34.15
C SER A 132 -25.72 -2.55 -34.91
N GLY A 133 -25.21 -1.37 -35.27
CA GLY A 133 -26.02 -0.26 -35.81
C GLY A 133 -27.07 0.28 -34.84
N SER A 134 -27.00 -0.09 -33.56
CA SER A 134 -27.98 0.28 -32.54
C SER A 134 -27.75 1.73 -32.06
N GLU A 135 -28.82 2.52 -31.97
CA GLU A 135 -28.76 3.88 -31.42
C GLU A 135 -28.28 3.88 -29.96
N VAL A 136 -28.65 2.86 -29.16
CA VAL A 136 -28.22 2.70 -27.76
C VAL A 136 -26.71 2.48 -27.67
N ASP A 137 -26.18 1.60 -28.55
CA ASP A 137 -24.73 1.35 -28.60
C ASP A 137 -23.96 2.59 -29.07
N LEU A 138 -24.50 3.34 -30.03
CA LEU A 138 -23.90 4.58 -30.52
C LEU A 138 -23.88 5.65 -29.43
N ALA A 139 -24.97 5.83 -28.69
CA ALA A 139 -25.03 6.75 -27.56
C ALA A 139 -24.04 6.35 -26.46
N THR A 140 -23.93 5.05 -26.17
CA THR A 140 -22.97 4.50 -25.18
C THR A 140 -21.52 4.76 -25.64
N ALA A 141 -21.19 4.51 -26.90
CA ALA A 141 -19.88 4.75 -27.47
C ALA A 141 -19.49 6.23 -27.39
N THR A 142 -20.42 7.13 -27.77
CA THR A 142 -20.23 8.58 -27.67
C THR A 142 -19.95 9.02 -26.24
N ALA A 143 -20.78 8.59 -25.27
CA ALA A 143 -20.60 8.93 -23.85
C ALA A 143 -19.26 8.43 -23.28
N LEU A 144 -18.82 7.22 -23.65
CA LEU A 144 -17.51 6.70 -23.23
C LEU A 144 -16.35 7.43 -23.90
N ARG A 145 -16.49 7.85 -25.16
CA ARG A 145 -15.48 8.66 -25.86
C ARG A 145 -15.35 10.03 -25.22
N ASP A 146 -16.46 10.70 -24.94
CA ASP A 146 -16.46 11.99 -24.25
C ASP A 146 -15.84 11.87 -22.87
N LYS A 147 -16.20 10.84 -22.12
CA LYS A 147 -15.59 10.55 -20.81
C LYS A 147 -14.08 10.35 -20.93
N ALA A 148 -13.59 9.63 -21.94
CA ALA A 148 -12.17 9.41 -22.16
C ALA A 148 -11.43 10.71 -22.52
N ASN A 149 -12.03 11.55 -23.36
CA ASN A 149 -11.46 12.81 -23.82
C ASN A 149 -11.32 13.84 -22.69
N ILE A 150 -12.27 13.86 -21.74
CA ILE A 150 -12.25 14.79 -20.60
C ILE A 150 -11.59 14.20 -19.35
N MET A 151 -11.16 12.93 -19.41
CA MET A 151 -10.58 12.27 -18.26
C MET A 151 -9.29 12.95 -17.81
N LYS A 152 -9.26 13.30 -16.53
CA LYS A 152 -8.14 13.94 -15.88
C LYS A 152 -7.67 13.12 -14.70
N VAL A 153 -6.40 13.21 -14.41
CA VAL A 153 -5.79 12.60 -13.21
C VAL A 153 -5.47 13.71 -12.23
N TYR A 154 -5.92 13.54 -11.00
CA TYR A 154 -5.71 14.48 -9.93
C TYR A 154 -4.81 13.88 -8.86
N GLN A 155 -3.92 14.70 -8.33
CA GLN A 155 -3.22 14.44 -7.09
C GLN A 155 -3.90 15.21 -5.97
N LEU A 156 -4.44 14.49 -5.00
CA LEU A 156 -4.94 15.05 -3.76
C LEU A 156 -3.81 15.02 -2.73
N LYS A 157 -3.53 16.16 -2.12
CA LYS A 157 -2.69 16.25 -0.92
C LYS A 157 -3.58 16.26 0.30
N LEU A 158 -3.31 15.33 1.19
CA LEU A 158 -4.03 15.12 2.44
C LEU A 158 -3.07 15.33 3.61
N GLU A 159 -3.58 15.78 4.73
CA GLU A 159 -2.82 15.95 5.97
C GLU A 159 -3.52 15.25 7.12
N THR A 160 -2.75 14.57 7.96
CA THR A 160 -3.27 13.96 9.19
C THR A 160 -3.64 15.02 10.21
N VAL A 161 -4.90 15.06 10.64
CA VAL A 161 -5.38 15.98 11.71
C VAL A 161 -5.23 15.37 13.10
N LYS A 162 -5.14 14.06 13.18
CA LYS A 162 -4.78 13.29 14.39
C LYS A 162 -3.74 12.22 14.05
N LYS A 163 -3.21 11.54 15.05
CA LYS A 163 -2.26 10.43 14.86
C LYS A 163 -2.94 9.29 14.12
N LEU A 164 -2.40 8.86 12.97
CA LEU A 164 -2.80 7.62 12.33
C LEU A 164 -2.04 6.45 12.96
N LYS A 165 -2.78 5.43 13.40
CA LYS A 165 -2.23 4.19 13.96
C LYS A 165 -2.48 3.04 12.98
N VAL A 166 -1.45 2.24 12.75
CA VAL A 166 -1.45 1.08 11.86
C VAL A 166 -1.12 -0.15 12.70
N PRO A 167 -1.96 -1.20 12.75
CA PRO A 167 -1.67 -2.40 13.53
C PRO A 167 -0.44 -3.13 12.97
N SER A 168 0.25 -3.85 13.85
CA SER A 168 1.19 -4.89 13.45
C SER A 168 0.45 -6.03 12.75
N ASP A 169 1.19 -6.90 12.04
CA ASP A 169 0.60 -8.08 11.41
C ASP A 169 0.01 -9.03 12.45
N GLU A 170 0.63 -9.14 13.62
CA GLU A 170 0.14 -9.93 14.74
C GLU A 170 -1.21 -9.40 15.23
N ASN A 171 -1.27 -8.09 15.57
CA ASN A 171 -2.50 -7.47 16.06
C ASN A 171 -3.64 -7.55 15.03
N ALA A 172 -3.36 -7.25 13.75
CA ALA A 172 -4.37 -7.31 12.71
C ALA A 172 -4.85 -8.74 12.44
N SER A 173 -3.95 -9.73 12.48
CA SER A 173 -4.30 -11.14 12.28
C SER A 173 -5.07 -11.71 13.47
N ASP A 174 -4.77 -11.31 14.69
CA ASP A 174 -5.53 -11.72 15.89
C ASP A 174 -6.93 -11.10 15.91
N ILE A 175 -7.07 -9.84 15.47
CA ILE A 175 -8.38 -9.21 15.27
C ILE A 175 -9.18 -9.99 14.22
N THR A 176 -8.58 -10.30 13.07
CA THR A 176 -9.22 -11.07 12.00
C THR A 176 -9.66 -12.44 12.51
N ALA A 177 -8.78 -13.17 13.21
CA ALA A 177 -9.07 -14.47 13.76
C ALA A 177 -10.19 -14.43 14.82
N GLY A 178 -10.27 -13.36 15.61
CA GLY A 178 -11.37 -13.12 16.55
C GLY A 178 -12.72 -12.99 15.84
N LEU A 179 -12.76 -12.27 14.73
CA LEU A 179 -13.97 -12.08 13.91
C LEU A 179 -14.42 -13.36 13.19
N LEU A 180 -13.55 -14.34 12.93
CA LEU A 180 -13.96 -15.62 12.33
C LEU A 180 -14.92 -16.45 13.20
N LYS A 181 -15.08 -16.11 14.48
CA LYS A 181 -16.10 -16.68 15.35
C LYS A 181 -17.51 -16.21 15.00
N GLU A 182 -17.64 -15.09 14.29
CA GLU A 182 -18.88 -14.56 13.78
C GLU A 182 -19.17 -15.23 12.42
N LYS A 183 -20.21 -16.07 12.36
CA LYS A 183 -20.56 -16.85 11.17
C LYS A 183 -20.73 -15.99 9.92
N GLU A 184 -21.40 -14.86 10.07
CA GLU A 184 -21.65 -13.91 8.97
C GLU A 184 -20.33 -13.30 8.45
N PHE A 185 -19.44 -12.85 9.34
CA PHE A 185 -18.14 -12.33 8.92
C PHE A 185 -17.33 -13.39 8.17
N LYS A 186 -17.27 -14.62 8.68
CA LYS A 186 -16.55 -15.72 8.04
C LYS A 186 -17.09 -15.99 6.63
N GLN A 187 -18.41 -16.09 6.45
CA GLN A 187 -19.03 -16.32 5.14
C GLN A 187 -18.74 -15.18 4.16
N ASN A 188 -18.89 -13.92 4.58
CA ASN A 188 -18.60 -12.76 3.75
C ASN A 188 -17.12 -12.72 3.35
N LEU A 189 -16.21 -13.09 4.25
CA LEU A 189 -14.77 -13.15 3.97
C LEU A 189 -14.44 -14.27 2.96
N GLU A 190 -15.04 -15.45 3.09
CA GLU A 190 -14.85 -16.56 2.14
C GLU A 190 -15.28 -16.15 0.73
N VAL A 191 -16.42 -15.47 0.59
CA VAL A 191 -16.87 -14.94 -0.70
C VAL A 191 -15.91 -13.88 -1.24
N SER A 192 -15.46 -12.95 -0.40
CA SER A 192 -14.52 -11.90 -0.77
C SER A 192 -13.19 -12.45 -1.27
N ILE A 193 -12.68 -13.50 -0.61
CA ILE A 193 -11.43 -14.16 -1.00
C ILE A 193 -11.61 -14.90 -2.33
N ALA A 194 -12.71 -15.61 -2.52
CA ALA A 194 -13.00 -16.33 -3.77
C ALA A 194 -13.08 -15.38 -4.96
N ASP A 195 -13.83 -14.29 -4.84
CA ASP A 195 -13.96 -13.26 -5.88
C ASP A 195 -12.60 -12.55 -6.17
N SER A 196 -11.85 -12.24 -5.13
CA SER A 196 -10.51 -11.66 -5.31
C SER A 196 -9.54 -12.59 -6.01
N LYS A 197 -9.62 -13.89 -5.73
CA LYS A 197 -8.79 -14.91 -6.37
C LYS A 197 -9.07 -15.02 -7.87
N GLU A 198 -10.32 -14.84 -8.30
CA GLU A 198 -10.66 -14.82 -9.73
C GLU A 198 -10.11 -13.58 -10.44
N LYS A 199 -10.11 -12.43 -9.78
CA LYS A 199 -9.68 -11.14 -10.34
C LYS A 199 -8.16 -10.95 -10.29
N MET A 200 -7.50 -11.45 -9.23
CA MET A 200 -6.08 -11.26 -8.98
C MET A 200 -5.28 -12.49 -9.39
N ARG A 201 -4.72 -12.49 -10.60
CA ARG A 201 -4.13 -13.69 -11.23
C ARG A 201 -2.61 -13.85 -11.05
N ARG A 202 -1.95 -13.02 -10.25
CA ARG A 202 -0.50 -13.18 -10.01
C ARG A 202 -0.21 -14.43 -9.18
N PRO A 203 0.85 -15.19 -9.51
CA PRO A 203 1.18 -16.44 -8.80
C PRO A 203 1.28 -16.25 -7.27
N THR A 204 1.89 -15.16 -6.81
CA THR A 204 2.04 -14.86 -5.38
C THR A 204 0.70 -14.59 -4.70
N GLN A 205 -0.23 -13.91 -5.37
CA GLN A 205 -1.59 -13.68 -4.88
C GLN A 205 -2.37 -15.00 -4.81
N GLN A 206 -2.28 -15.84 -5.85
CA GLN A 206 -2.93 -17.14 -5.89
C GLN A 206 -2.46 -18.08 -4.77
N VAL A 207 -1.18 -18.09 -4.47
CA VAL A 207 -0.61 -18.88 -3.36
C VAL A 207 -1.19 -18.38 -2.03
N LEU A 208 -1.21 -17.07 -1.81
CA LEU A 208 -1.78 -16.49 -0.58
C LEU A 208 -3.26 -16.83 -0.40
N PHE A 209 -4.08 -16.65 -1.45
CA PHE A 209 -5.51 -16.98 -1.37
C PHE A 209 -5.75 -18.46 -1.08
N LYS A 210 -4.98 -19.35 -1.72
CA LYS A 210 -5.08 -20.80 -1.44
C LYS A 210 -4.69 -21.14 0.02
N GLN A 211 -3.66 -20.47 0.56
CA GLN A 211 -3.28 -20.63 1.98
C GLN A 211 -4.40 -20.17 2.91
N ALA A 212 -5.02 -19.02 2.63
CA ALA A 212 -6.13 -18.49 3.41
C ALA A 212 -7.38 -19.37 3.33
N GLU A 213 -7.75 -19.83 2.14
CA GLU A 213 -8.88 -20.78 1.95
C GLU A 213 -8.69 -22.07 2.76
N ASN A 214 -7.48 -22.63 2.76
CA ASN A 214 -7.19 -23.84 3.55
C ASN A 214 -7.24 -23.57 5.06
N ALA A 215 -6.79 -22.41 5.50
CA ALA A 215 -6.84 -22.01 6.90
C ALA A 215 -8.30 -21.76 7.36
N LEU A 216 -9.16 -21.16 6.53
CA LEU A 216 -10.57 -20.90 6.84
C LEU A 216 -11.42 -22.18 7.04
N LYS A 217 -10.96 -23.33 6.54
CA LYS A 217 -11.61 -24.64 6.80
C LYS A 217 -11.40 -25.15 8.23
N LYS A 218 -10.44 -24.56 8.96
CA LYS A 218 -10.13 -24.93 10.34
C LYS A 218 -10.97 -24.14 11.34
N GLU A 219 -11.05 -24.68 12.55
CA GLU A 219 -11.63 -23.94 13.67
C GLU A 219 -10.74 -22.75 14.03
N PRO A 220 -11.30 -21.55 14.28
CA PRO A 220 -10.53 -20.34 14.56
C PRO A 220 -9.54 -20.46 15.72
N THR A 221 -9.84 -21.31 16.70
CA THR A 221 -9.01 -21.56 17.89
C THR A 221 -7.77 -22.43 17.60
N THR A 222 -7.76 -23.17 16.48
CA THR A 222 -6.67 -24.07 16.09
C THR A 222 -5.71 -23.44 15.08
N LEU A 223 -5.96 -22.21 14.67
CA LEU A 223 -5.14 -21.52 13.68
C LEU A 223 -3.75 -21.20 14.22
N THR A 224 -2.73 -21.58 13.49
CA THR A 224 -1.36 -21.15 13.75
C THR A 224 -1.15 -19.66 13.44
N ALA A 225 -0.12 -19.04 13.99
CA ALA A 225 0.20 -17.64 13.74
C ALA A 225 0.38 -17.33 12.24
N SER A 226 0.99 -18.25 11.47
CA SER A 226 1.16 -18.08 10.04
C SER A 226 -0.15 -18.16 9.26
N GLU A 227 -1.08 -19.01 9.66
CA GLU A 227 -2.41 -19.13 9.06
C GLU A 227 -3.27 -17.88 9.34
N LYS A 228 -3.24 -17.37 10.57
CA LYS A 228 -3.91 -16.11 10.91
C LYS A 228 -3.40 -14.96 10.04
N VAL A 229 -2.07 -14.84 9.86
CA VAL A 229 -1.44 -13.84 9.01
C VAL A 229 -1.82 -14.04 7.54
N ALA A 230 -1.91 -15.27 7.04
CA ALA A 230 -2.35 -15.55 5.67
C ALA A 230 -3.79 -15.10 5.44
N ILE A 231 -4.71 -15.41 6.37
CA ILE A 231 -6.11 -14.95 6.31
C ILE A 231 -6.18 -13.42 6.34
N TYR A 232 -5.46 -12.77 7.26
CA TYR A 232 -5.44 -11.32 7.34
C TYR A 232 -4.92 -10.67 6.05
N LYS A 233 -3.82 -11.20 5.48
CA LYS A 233 -3.28 -10.65 4.22
C LYS A 233 -4.24 -10.88 3.05
N ALA A 234 -4.91 -12.02 2.98
CA ALA A 234 -5.93 -12.29 1.97
C ALA A 234 -7.13 -11.32 2.11
N LEU A 235 -7.60 -11.06 3.34
CA LEU A 235 -8.59 -10.02 3.62
C LEU A 235 -8.06 -8.65 3.15
N ASN A 236 -6.83 -8.27 3.49
CA ASN A 236 -6.24 -7.00 3.10
C ASN A 236 -6.19 -6.81 1.58
N LEU A 237 -5.86 -7.85 0.81
CA LEU A 237 -5.91 -7.82 -0.65
C LEU A 237 -7.34 -7.67 -1.17
N SER A 238 -8.33 -8.32 -0.55
CA SER A 238 -9.73 -8.25 -0.97
C SER A 238 -10.40 -6.92 -0.64
N LEU A 239 -9.80 -6.06 0.21
CA LEU A 239 -10.32 -4.72 0.49
C LEU A 239 -10.39 -3.78 -0.74
N THR A 240 -9.82 -4.19 -1.87
CA THR A 240 -9.87 -3.43 -3.13
C THR A 240 -11.10 -3.71 -3.99
N ASN A 241 -11.83 -4.77 -3.70
CA ASN A 241 -13.00 -5.19 -4.44
C ASN A 241 -14.29 -4.57 -3.82
N HIS A 242 -15.36 -4.44 -4.58
CA HIS A 242 -16.55 -3.71 -4.18
C HIS A 242 -17.84 -4.48 -4.48
N ASN A 243 -17.94 -5.75 -4.04
CA ASN A 243 -19.25 -6.40 -3.99
C ASN A 243 -19.90 -6.22 -2.60
N ALA A 244 -21.19 -6.55 -2.45
CA ALA A 244 -21.92 -6.32 -1.21
C ALA A 244 -21.35 -7.12 -0.02
N GLN A 245 -20.89 -8.35 -0.25
CA GLN A 245 -20.31 -9.20 0.77
C GLN A 245 -18.93 -8.70 1.23
N GLU A 246 -18.12 -8.18 0.29
CA GLU A 246 -16.85 -7.54 0.60
C GLU A 246 -17.03 -6.29 1.46
N VAL A 247 -18.01 -5.47 1.10
CA VAL A 247 -18.32 -4.25 1.86
C VAL A 247 -18.72 -4.60 3.29
N ALA A 248 -19.50 -5.67 3.49
CA ALA A 248 -19.91 -6.13 4.83
C ALA A 248 -18.72 -6.63 5.65
N ALA A 249 -17.86 -7.48 5.09
CA ALA A 249 -16.66 -7.96 5.74
C ALA A 249 -15.68 -6.81 6.07
N GLN A 250 -15.49 -5.89 5.12
CA GLN A 250 -14.68 -4.68 5.27
C GLN A 250 -15.17 -3.80 6.42
N SER A 251 -16.45 -3.45 6.40
CA SER A 251 -17.05 -2.56 7.40
C SER A 251 -16.94 -3.15 8.79
N ARG A 252 -17.19 -4.46 8.94
CA ARG A 252 -17.06 -5.17 10.21
C ARG A 252 -15.60 -5.18 10.71
N PHE A 253 -14.66 -5.43 9.80
CA PHE A 253 -13.23 -5.42 10.12
C PHE A 253 -12.74 -4.03 10.54
N TYR A 254 -13.11 -2.98 9.79
CA TYR A 254 -12.74 -1.61 10.14
C TYR A 254 -13.36 -1.15 11.46
N ALA A 255 -14.60 -1.55 11.73
CA ALA A 255 -15.24 -1.25 13.01
C ALA A 255 -14.48 -1.85 14.20
N GLU A 256 -13.98 -3.09 14.05
CA GLU A 256 -13.21 -3.73 15.13
C GLU A 256 -11.82 -3.11 15.29
N LEU A 257 -11.15 -2.76 14.19
CA LEU A 257 -9.90 -2.00 14.21
C LEU A 257 -10.06 -0.65 14.91
N SER A 258 -11.15 0.08 14.59
CA SER A 258 -11.47 1.38 15.18
C SER A 258 -11.68 1.29 16.69
N LYS A 259 -12.39 0.27 17.18
CA LYS A 259 -12.56 0.00 18.62
C LYS A 259 -11.24 -0.17 19.35
N LYS A 260 -10.23 -0.72 18.68
CA LYS A 260 -8.86 -0.89 19.21
C LYS A 260 -7.97 0.34 18.95
N GLY A 261 -8.54 1.41 18.39
CA GLY A 261 -7.88 2.70 18.19
C GLY A 261 -6.98 2.74 16.96
N TYR A 262 -7.10 1.81 16.02
CA TYR A 262 -6.47 1.89 14.72
C TYR A 262 -7.36 2.68 13.74
N ASN A 263 -6.75 3.31 12.75
CA ASN A 263 -7.43 4.14 11.77
C ASN A 263 -6.83 4.07 10.35
N ALA A 264 -5.78 3.27 10.18
CA ALA A 264 -5.18 2.97 8.89
C ALA A 264 -4.57 1.56 8.89
N LEU A 265 -4.33 1.03 7.70
CA LEU A 265 -3.65 -0.25 7.45
C LEU A 265 -2.48 -0.05 6.49
N LEU A 266 -1.50 -0.96 6.53
CA LEU A 266 -0.57 -1.13 5.43
C LEU A 266 -1.32 -1.84 4.28
N ASP A 267 -1.18 -1.32 3.06
CA ASP A 267 -1.71 -1.99 1.86
C ASP A 267 -0.71 -3.03 1.38
N TYR A 268 -1.00 -4.29 1.68
CA TYR A 268 -0.13 -5.40 1.28
C TYR A 268 -0.20 -5.68 -0.21
N ASN A 269 -1.35 -5.44 -0.87
CA ASN A 269 -1.44 -5.63 -2.30
C ASN A 269 -0.39 -4.78 -3.01
N ASP A 270 -0.38 -3.50 -2.77
CA ASP A 270 0.53 -2.58 -3.45
C ASP A 270 1.98 -2.65 -2.94
N LYS A 271 2.18 -3.14 -1.73
CA LYS A 271 3.52 -3.35 -1.20
C LYS A 271 4.21 -4.60 -1.78
N ASP A 272 3.55 -5.75 -1.73
CA ASP A 272 4.20 -7.06 -1.91
C ASP A 272 3.62 -7.87 -3.09
N TYR A 273 2.37 -7.65 -3.49
CA TYR A 273 1.64 -8.53 -4.41
C TYR A 273 1.29 -7.91 -5.75
N SER A 274 1.16 -6.59 -5.86
CA SER A 274 0.94 -5.91 -7.13
C SER A 274 2.26 -5.55 -7.83
N SER A 275 2.16 -5.01 -9.06
CA SER A 275 3.33 -4.50 -9.78
C SER A 275 3.85 -3.16 -9.27
N TYR A 276 3.14 -2.53 -8.33
CA TYR A 276 3.57 -1.23 -7.81
C TYR A 276 4.81 -1.34 -6.92
N HIS A 277 4.94 -2.39 -6.10
CA HIS A 277 6.02 -2.55 -5.13
C HIS A 277 6.29 -1.24 -4.37
N ALA A 278 5.21 -0.63 -3.88
CA ALA A 278 5.27 0.60 -3.13
C ALA A 278 5.92 0.38 -1.76
N LYS A 279 6.69 1.36 -1.28
CA LYS A 279 7.44 1.19 -0.01
C LYS A 279 6.53 1.34 1.20
N ARG A 280 5.57 2.27 1.14
CA ARG A 280 4.66 2.59 2.24
C ARG A 280 3.26 2.95 1.73
N PRO A 281 2.61 2.03 1.04
CA PRO A 281 1.22 2.19 0.64
C PRO A 281 0.33 1.98 1.85
N MET A 282 -0.75 2.74 1.95
CA MET A 282 -1.64 2.73 3.10
C MET A 282 -3.11 2.74 2.66
N ILE A 283 -3.93 2.05 3.44
CA ILE A 283 -5.39 2.18 3.41
C ILE A 283 -5.77 3.00 4.64
N VAL A 284 -6.36 4.16 4.45
CA VAL A 284 -6.92 4.98 5.53
C VAL A 284 -8.43 4.76 5.56
N PHE A 285 -8.95 4.19 6.65
CA PHE A 285 -10.37 3.88 6.77
C PHE A 285 -11.12 4.80 7.74
N ASP A 286 -10.40 5.54 8.59
CA ASP A 286 -10.96 6.63 9.40
C ASP A 286 -10.66 7.98 8.70
N THR A 287 -11.59 8.41 7.87
CA THR A 287 -11.45 9.63 7.06
C THR A 287 -11.45 10.90 7.89
N ASP A 288 -12.01 10.89 9.11
CA ASP A 288 -11.94 12.01 10.06
C ASP A 288 -10.53 12.23 10.62
N SER A 289 -9.63 11.28 10.37
CA SER A 289 -8.22 11.41 10.73
C SER A 289 -7.43 12.31 9.77
N VAL A 290 -8.05 12.74 8.67
CA VAL A 290 -7.35 13.48 7.62
C VAL A 290 -8.18 14.66 7.12
N ARG A 291 -7.49 15.64 6.54
CA ARG A 291 -8.13 16.75 5.81
C ARG A 291 -7.50 16.92 4.43
N LEU A 292 -8.31 17.33 3.48
CA LEU A 292 -7.83 17.71 2.16
C LEU A 292 -7.11 19.06 2.25
N GLN A 293 -5.85 19.11 1.80
CA GLN A 293 -5.06 20.34 1.71
C GLN A 293 -5.17 20.99 0.33
N SER A 294 -5.01 20.19 -0.73
CA SER A 294 -5.07 20.69 -2.09
C SER A 294 -5.41 19.58 -3.08
N VAL A 295 -6.00 19.99 -4.19
CA VAL A 295 -6.26 19.16 -5.37
C VAL A 295 -5.50 19.78 -6.53
N THR A 296 -4.64 19.00 -7.16
CA THR A 296 -3.85 19.44 -8.32
C THR A 296 -4.18 18.55 -9.52
N GLU A 297 -4.63 19.16 -10.60
CA GLU A 297 -4.75 18.46 -11.88
C GLU A 297 -3.35 18.18 -12.42
N THR A 298 -3.11 16.95 -12.83
CA THR A 298 -1.80 16.54 -13.32
C THR A 298 -1.72 16.70 -14.84
N ASN A 299 -0.66 17.34 -15.29
CA ASN A 299 -0.40 17.44 -16.73
C ASN A 299 -0.14 16.04 -17.32
N PRO A 300 -0.84 15.64 -18.41
CA PRO A 300 -0.64 14.35 -19.07
C PRO A 300 0.81 14.04 -19.44
N LYS A 301 1.59 15.05 -19.85
CA LYS A 301 3.03 14.89 -20.16
C LYS A 301 3.84 14.47 -18.93
N VAL A 302 3.44 14.90 -17.73
CA VAL A 302 4.07 14.48 -16.48
C VAL A 302 3.72 13.02 -16.17
N VAL A 303 2.46 12.62 -16.37
CA VAL A 303 2.02 11.23 -16.24
C VAL A 303 2.82 10.32 -17.19
N ASP A 304 2.95 10.70 -18.45
CA ASP A 304 3.70 9.93 -19.46
C ASP A 304 5.17 9.80 -19.09
N LYS A 305 5.82 10.89 -18.67
CA LYS A 305 7.23 10.86 -18.23
C LYS A 305 7.43 9.92 -17.04
N LEU A 306 6.56 9.98 -16.04
CA LEU A 306 6.61 9.11 -14.88
C LEU A 306 6.30 7.65 -15.25
N TYR A 307 5.32 7.44 -16.15
CA TYR A 307 5.01 6.12 -16.68
C TYR A 307 6.23 5.46 -17.35
N MET A 308 6.87 6.14 -18.27
CA MET A 308 8.06 5.62 -18.97
C MET A 308 9.15 5.21 -17.96
N ARG A 309 9.41 6.06 -16.98
CA ARG A 309 10.41 5.77 -15.93
C ARG A 309 10.08 4.53 -15.12
N TYR A 310 8.88 4.46 -14.55
CA TYR A 310 8.51 3.39 -13.61
C TYR A 310 8.07 2.10 -14.31
N ASN A 311 7.56 2.20 -15.54
CA ASN A 311 7.25 1.02 -16.34
C ASN A 311 8.54 0.28 -16.76
N ALA A 312 9.58 0.98 -17.17
CA ALA A 312 10.88 0.38 -17.43
C ALA A 312 11.45 -0.33 -16.18
N GLU A 313 11.38 0.33 -15.01
CA GLU A 313 11.80 -0.29 -13.73
C GLU A 313 10.97 -1.54 -13.39
N ARG A 314 9.65 -1.49 -13.62
CA ARG A 314 8.74 -2.62 -13.40
C ARG A 314 9.08 -3.79 -14.32
N ILE A 315 9.23 -3.55 -15.63
CA ILE A 315 9.61 -4.56 -16.61
C ILE A 315 10.94 -5.21 -16.25
N ALA A 316 11.96 -4.41 -15.91
CA ALA A 316 13.26 -4.92 -15.53
C ALA A 316 13.19 -5.86 -14.30
N LYS A 317 12.36 -5.54 -13.31
CA LYS A 317 12.14 -6.40 -12.15
C LYS A 317 11.40 -7.69 -12.50
N GLU A 318 10.36 -7.62 -13.31
CA GLU A 318 9.58 -8.78 -13.74
C GLU A 318 10.41 -9.73 -14.63
N VAL A 319 11.18 -9.17 -15.56
CA VAL A 319 12.10 -9.95 -16.39
C VAL A 319 13.22 -10.56 -15.55
N GLY A 320 13.83 -9.78 -14.65
CA GLY A 320 14.87 -10.28 -13.74
C GLY A 320 14.37 -11.42 -12.85
N ALA A 321 13.17 -11.31 -12.27
CA ALA A 321 12.57 -12.36 -11.46
C ALA A 321 12.28 -13.63 -12.28
N ASN A 322 11.78 -13.47 -13.51
CA ASN A 322 11.53 -14.60 -14.42
C ASN A 322 12.84 -15.27 -14.88
N THR A 323 13.90 -14.47 -15.10
CA THR A 323 15.21 -14.98 -15.50
C THR A 323 15.84 -15.80 -14.38
N ILE A 324 15.78 -15.35 -13.12
CA ILE A 324 16.26 -16.12 -11.97
C ILE A 324 15.51 -17.45 -11.85
N GLY A 325 14.19 -17.44 -12.00
CA GLY A 325 13.37 -18.64 -12.02
C GLY A 325 13.68 -19.58 -13.19
N TYR A 326 14.06 -19.04 -14.34
CA TYR A 326 14.43 -19.78 -15.53
C TYR A 326 15.84 -20.36 -15.43
N VAL A 327 16.81 -19.57 -14.97
CA VAL A 327 18.20 -20.02 -14.74
C VAL A 327 18.26 -21.14 -13.70
N SER A 328 17.45 -21.05 -12.64
CA SER A 328 17.34 -22.14 -11.66
C SER A 328 16.78 -23.45 -12.23
N LYS A 329 15.96 -23.38 -13.29
CA LYS A 329 15.42 -24.54 -14.00
C LYS A 329 16.33 -25.07 -15.09
N LEU A 330 17.24 -24.26 -15.62
CA LEU A 330 18.06 -24.59 -16.77
C LEU A 330 19.43 -25.19 -16.45
N GLY A 331 19.86 -25.12 -15.19
CA GLY A 331 21.07 -25.78 -14.65
C GLY A 331 22.38 -25.65 -15.44
N ASN A 332 22.36 -25.48 -16.78
CA ASN A 332 23.55 -25.54 -17.64
C ASN A 332 23.47 -24.76 -18.97
N LYS A 333 22.57 -23.77 -19.11
CA LYS A 333 22.50 -22.94 -20.34
C LYS A 333 23.40 -21.70 -20.28
N THR A 334 23.99 -21.36 -21.43
CA THR A 334 24.96 -20.27 -21.56
C THR A 334 24.37 -18.87 -21.35
N VAL A 335 25.21 -17.89 -20.96
CA VAL A 335 24.86 -16.49 -20.77
C VAL A 335 24.19 -15.89 -22.02
N SER A 336 24.55 -16.34 -23.24
CA SER A 336 23.97 -15.87 -24.51
C SER A 336 22.50 -16.28 -24.67
N GLU A 337 22.10 -17.48 -24.22
CA GLU A 337 20.71 -17.95 -24.27
C GLU A 337 19.81 -17.23 -23.27
N CYS A 338 20.37 -16.86 -22.11
CA CYS A 338 19.69 -16.01 -21.13
C CYS A 338 19.49 -14.59 -21.68
N SER A 339 20.45 -14.02 -22.38
CA SER A 339 20.37 -12.70 -23.03
C SER A 339 19.32 -12.67 -24.12
N ALA A 340 19.29 -13.66 -25.02
CA ALA A 340 18.30 -13.78 -26.08
C ALA A 340 16.87 -14.03 -25.57
N TYR A 341 16.72 -14.70 -24.41
CA TYR A 341 15.42 -14.82 -23.74
C TYR A 341 14.95 -13.49 -23.17
N MET A 342 15.86 -12.73 -22.55
CA MET A 342 15.58 -11.41 -21.99
C MET A 342 15.14 -10.41 -23.07
N GLU A 343 15.84 -10.39 -24.22
CA GLU A 343 15.47 -9.54 -25.35
C GLU A 343 14.09 -9.89 -25.93
N ARG A 344 13.78 -11.16 -26.11
CA ARG A 344 12.45 -11.59 -26.56
C ARG A 344 11.35 -11.16 -25.58
N LYS A 345 11.54 -11.39 -24.29
CA LYS A 345 10.58 -10.99 -23.27
C LYS A 345 10.43 -9.48 -23.17
N MET A 346 11.49 -8.71 -23.32
CA MET A 346 11.40 -7.25 -23.39
C MET A 346 10.59 -6.80 -24.63
N ASN A 347 10.80 -7.40 -25.78
CA ASN A 347 10.06 -7.08 -27.00
C ASN A 347 8.57 -7.46 -26.88
N ASP A 348 8.23 -8.62 -26.27
CA ASP A 348 6.84 -9.03 -25.99
C ASP A 348 6.10 -8.06 -25.04
N TYR A 349 6.84 -7.34 -24.16
CA TYR A 349 6.27 -6.35 -23.24
C TYR A 349 6.21 -4.93 -23.82
N LEU A 350 6.97 -4.67 -24.88
CA LEU A 350 7.03 -3.37 -25.55
C LEU A 350 6.10 -3.30 -26.77
N SER A 351 5.66 -4.44 -27.30
CA SER A 351 4.64 -4.58 -28.35
C SER A 351 3.23 -4.61 -27.76
#